data_67b1dba61d98785048abf17e82b5208f
#
_entry.id   67b1dba61d98785048abf17e82b5208f
#
_cell.length_a   1.000
_cell.length_b   1.000
_cell.length_c   1.000
_cell.angle_alpha   90.00
_cell.angle_beta   90.00
_cell.angle_gamma   90.00
#
_symmetry.space_group_name_H-M   'P 1'
#
loop_
_entity.id
_entity.type
_entity.pdbx_description
1 polymer ?
#
loop_
_entity_poly.entity_id
_entity_poly.type
_entity_poly.pdbx_seq_one_letter_code
_entity_poly.pdbx_strand_id
1 'polypeptide(L)'
;MKTHIIKNLIFVGLLGFLLSSCQDKYFEDSGIHDAVYDGTVMDYIKNRPDVFDSLNTIIQLSGLESVLDQEGVTFFAPGDPSIRKALYELNENLFAIGRDTVLTLDQVDPSVWREYLSMYIYNDTYVLKDIPQLDTLNMNIFPGQGFISYGGQNMNIGVNYNDVISENSSGQKQVVKYAGYRQLFLSYILDISNVGSFGSIINAPVASSDIRTTNGVIHALEYRRHTFGFSSANFINSAYSKGIIYK
;
A
#
# COMPACT_ATOMS: atom_id res chain seq x y z
N MET A 1 -5.20 39.57 -53.94
CA MET A 1 -4.13 39.40 -52.98
C MET A 1 -4.58 39.49 -51.50
N LYS A 2 -5.43 40.43 -51.09
CA LYS A 2 -5.93 40.56 -49.69
C LYS A 2 -6.78 39.38 -49.22
N THR A 3 -7.58 38.75 -50.07
CA THR A 3 -8.49 37.64 -49.70
C THR A 3 -7.76 36.32 -49.42
N HIS A 4 -6.60 36.07 -50.02
CA HIS A 4 -5.78 34.88 -49.75
C HIS A 4 -5.03 34.99 -48.41
N ILE A 5 -4.60 36.20 -48.03
CA ILE A 5 -3.92 36.44 -46.76
C ILE A 5 -4.86 36.21 -45.59
N ILE A 6 -6.13 36.66 -45.71
CA ILE A 6 -7.13 36.49 -44.66
C ILE A 6 -7.52 34.98 -44.49
N LYS A 7 -7.64 34.25 -45.59
CA LYS A 7 -7.92 32.78 -45.53
C LYS A 7 -6.77 32.01 -44.88
N ASN A 8 -5.51 32.36 -45.18
CA ASN A 8 -4.36 31.73 -44.57
C ASN A 8 -4.21 32.06 -43.08
N LEU A 9 -4.54 33.31 -42.68
CA LEU A 9 -4.55 33.70 -41.25
C LEU A 9 -5.63 32.97 -40.45
N ILE A 10 -6.82 32.76 -41.02
CA ILE A 10 -7.91 32.01 -40.39
C ILE A 10 -7.54 30.53 -40.28
N PHE A 11 -6.87 29.94 -41.29
CA PHE A 11 -6.44 28.55 -41.26
C PHE A 11 -5.33 28.32 -40.24
N VAL A 12 -4.36 29.23 -40.09
CA VAL A 12 -3.30 29.13 -39.05
C VAL A 12 -3.90 29.34 -37.66
N GLY A 13 -4.88 30.25 -37.48
CA GLY A 13 -5.58 30.40 -36.22
C GLY A 13 -6.40 29.17 -35.81
N LEU A 14 -7.05 28.50 -36.76
CA LEU A 14 -7.83 27.28 -36.50
C LEU A 14 -6.90 26.09 -36.17
N LEU A 15 -5.73 26.02 -36.81
CA LEU A 15 -4.75 24.98 -36.53
C LEU A 15 -4.10 25.15 -35.14
N GLY A 16 -3.93 26.40 -34.68
CA GLY A 16 -3.43 26.71 -33.33
C GLY A 16 -4.40 26.29 -32.20
N PHE A 17 -5.72 26.32 -32.48
CA PHE A 17 -6.73 25.88 -31.51
C PHE A 17 -6.81 24.34 -31.38
N LEU A 18 -6.36 23.59 -32.36
CA LEU A 18 -6.33 22.10 -32.30
C LEU A 18 -5.14 21.54 -31.53
N LEU A 19 -4.15 22.37 -31.21
CA LEU A 19 -2.98 21.95 -30.42
C LEU A 19 -3.12 22.21 -28.91
N SER A 20 -4.22 22.86 -28.47
CA SER A 20 -4.53 22.98 -27.03
C SER A 20 -5.37 21.80 -26.51
N SER A 21 -5.18 20.61 -27.09
CA SER A 21 -5.84 19.39 -26.65
C SER A 21 -5.13 18.77 -25.45
N CYS A 22 -5.87 18.67 -24.38
CA CYS A 22 -5.76 17.70 -23.30
C CYS A 22 -4.42 17.62 -22.59
N GLN A 23 -4.22 18.52 -21.63
CA GLN A 23 -3.64 18.08 -20.38
C GLN A 23 -4.78 17.40 -19.58
N ASP A 24 -5.01 16.13 -19.85
CA ASP A 24 -5.81 15.30 -18.96
C ASP A 24 -5.05 15.22 -17.63
N LYS A 25 -5.49 16.03 -16.67
CA LYS A 25 -5.19 15.80 -15.26
C LYS A 25 -5.94 14.52 -14.86
N TYR A 26 -5.38 13.37 -15.21
CA TYR A 26 -5.91 12.05 -14.91
C TYR A 26 -5.84 11.72 -13.41
N PHE A 27 -5.22 12.59 -12.63
CA PHE A 27 -5.20 12.55 -11.17
C PHE A 27 -5.79 13.87 -10.68
N GLU A 28 -7.08 13.88 -10.34
CA GLU A 28 -7.57 14.86 -9.38
C GLU A 28 -6.84 14.55 -8.07
N ASP A 29 -5.90 15.40 -7.74
CA ASP A 29 -5.31 15.47 -6.42
C ASP A 29 -6.46 15.79 -5.46
N SER A 30 -6.91 14.79 -4.72
CA SER A 30 -7.99 14.95 -3.74
C SER A 30 -7.58 15.81 -2.55
N GLY A 31 -6.37 16.40 -2.56
CA GLY A 31 -5.83 17.25 -1.50
C GLY A 31 -5.51 16.50 -0.21
N ILE A 32 -5.64 15.18 -0.21
CA ILE A 32 -5.35 14.31 0.93
C ILE A 32 -3.90 13.81 0.90
N HIS A 33 -3.17 14.10 -0.20
CA HIS A 33 -1.91 13.44 -0.50
C HIS A 33 -0.84 14.45 -0.94
N ASP A 34 0.05 14.81 -0.01
CA ASP A 34 1.29 15.47 -0.34
C ASP A 34 2.31 14.42 -0.80
N ALA A 35 2.58 14.40 -2.11
CA ALA A 35 3.58 13.50 -2.71
C ALA A 35 5.01 13.77 -2.16
N VAL A 36 5.24 14.95 -1.58
CA VAL A 36 6.48 15.35 -0.91
C VAL A 36 6.14 15.91 0.45
N TYR A 37 6.71 15.29 1.48
CA TYR A 37 6.55 15.70 2.87
C TYR A 37 7.90 16.21 3.42
N ASP A 38 7.90 17.42 3.96
CA ASP A 38 9.08 18.05 4.57
C ASP A 38 9.25 17.57 6.02
N GLY A 39 9.76 16.36 6.17
CA GLY A 39 9.99 15.67 7.43
C GLY A 39 10.36 14.21 7.20
N THR A 40 10.70 13.50 8.27
CA THR A 40 11.04 12.07 8.21
C THR A 40 9.80 11.18 8.06
N VAL A 41 10.02 9.87 7.84
CA VAL A 41 8.96 8.85 7.89
C VAL A 41 8.24 8.91 9.23
N MET A 42 8.98 9.04 10.35
CA MET A 42 8.38 9.12 11.68
C MET A 42 7.61 10.43 11.91
N ASP A 43 8.08 11.55 11.36
CA ASP A 43 7.35 12.83 11.43
C ASP A 43 6.01 12.74 10.69
N TYR A 44 6.00 12.10 9.51
CA TYR A 44 4.77 11.88 8.76
C TYR A 44 3.74 11.05 9.56
N ILE A 45 4.18 9.96 10.18
CA ILE A 45 3.30 9.09 10.98
C ILE A 45 2.78 9.84 12.22
N LYS A 46 3.66 10.55 12.96
CA LYS A 46 3.29 11.31 14.15
C LYS A 46 2.34 12.48 13.85
N ASN A 47 2.47 13.12 12.69
CA ASN A 47 1.63 14.24 12.28
C ASN A 47 0.27 13.83 11.68
N ARG A 48 0.00 12.53 11.56
CA ARG A 48 -1.26 11.99 11.06
C ARG A 48 -1.95 11.04 12.05
N PRO A 49 -2.26 11.50 13.27
CA PRO A 49 -2.91 10.67 14.31
C PRO A 49 -4.33 10.24 13.91
N ASP A 50 -4.97 10.94 12.99
CA ASP A 50 -6.26 10.58 12.40
C ASP A 50 -6.25 9.21 11.66
N VAL A 51 -5.06 8.78 11.20
CA VAL A 51 -4.87 7.56 10.41
C VAL A 51 -3.92 6.56 11.07
N PHE A 52 -2.93 7.05 11.86
CA PHE A 52 -1.76 6.29 12.31
C PHE A 52 -1.49 6.36 13.82
N ASP A 53 -2.47 6.65 14.67
CA ASP A 53 -2.29 6.71 16.13
C ASP A 53 -1.90 5.34 16.71
N SER A 54 -2.67 4.31 16.36
CA SER A 54 -2.35 2.92 16.75
C SER A 54 -1.03 2.46 16.14
N LEU A 55 -0.76 2.82 14.88
CA LEU A 55 0.49 2.51 14.21
C LEU A 55 1.69 3.14 14.94
N ASN A 56 1.61 4.43 15.27
CA ASN A 56 2.66 5.12 16.05
C ASN A 56 2.92 4.41 17.38
N THR A 57 1.86 4.00 18.07
CA THR A 57 1.96 3.25 19.33
C THR A 57 2.69 1.93 19.15
N ILE A 58 2.33 1.12 18.12
CA ILE A 58 3.02 -0.17 17.92
C ILE A 58 4.46 -0.01 17.38
N ILE A 59 4.80 1.08 16.68
CA ILE A 59 6.18 1.41 16.33
C ILE A 59 7.01 1.58 17.59
N GLN A 60 6.51 2.35 18.56
CA GLN A 60 7.19 2.57 19.85
C GLN A 60 7.31 1.29 20.66
N LEU A 61 6.21 0.53 20.83
CA LEU A 61 6.21 -0.75 21.55
C LEU A 61 7.20 -1.75 20.93
N SER A 62 7.29 -1.82 19.61
CA SER A 62 8.17 -2.73 18.89
C SER A 62 9.65 -2.30 18.89
N GLY A 63 9.95 -1.05 19.29
CA GLY A 63 11.31 -0.49 19.21
C GLY A 63 11.84 -0.33 17.79
N LEU A 64 10.95 -0.09 16.78
CA LEU A 64 11.32 0.06 15.38
C LEU A 64 11.44 1.53 14.95
N GLU A 65 11.28 2.50 15.86
CA GLU A 65 11.39 3.92 15.56
C GLU A 65 12.74 4.25 14.93
N SER A 66 13.86 3.80 15.56
CA SER A 66 15.21 4.02 15.02
C SER A 66 15.49 3.37 13.66
N VAL A 67 14.73 2.35 13.28
CA VAL A 67 14.82 1.70 11.95
C VAL A 67 14.14 2.57 10.91
N LEU A 68 12.99 3.15 11.24
CA LEU A 68 12.23 4.04 10.35
C LEU A 68 12.88 5.43 10.21
N ASP A 69 13.80 5.80 11.12
CA ASP A 69 14.59 7.03 11.02
C ASP A 69 15.88 6.87 10.18
N GLN A 70 16.18 5.67 9.67
CA GLN A 70 17.33 5.45 8.80
C GLN A 70 17.11 6.07 7.42
N GLU A 71 18.22 6.42 6.76
CA GLU A 71 18.22 6.87 5.37
C GLU A 71 17.86 5.74 4.40
N GLY A 72 17.09 6.06 3.35
CA GLY A 72 16.77 5.12 2.29
C GLY A 72 15.70 4.08 2.67
N VAL A 73 14.87 4.33 3.70
CA VAL A 73 13.84 3.38 4.13
C VAL A 73 12.60 3.45 3.25
N THR A 74 12.01 2.30 2.93
CA THR A 74 10.65 2.20 2.40
C THR A 74 9.73 1.62 3.47
N PHE A 75 8.62 2.30 3.74
CA PHE A 75 7.63 1.88 4.70
C PHE A 75 6.24 1.77 4.08
N PHE A 76 5.69 0.55 4.07
CA PHE A 76 4.29 0.31 3.72
C PHE A 76 3.42 0.49 4.96
N ALA A 77 2.90 1.68 5.18
CA ALA A 77 2.23 2.06 6.42
C ALA A 77 0.81 1.45 6.52
N PRO A 78 0.55 0.50 7.43
CA PRO A 78 -0.80 -0.01 7.70
C PRO A 78 -1.58 1.02 8.53
N GLY A 79 -2.78 1.37 8.08
CA GLY A 79 -3.64 2.29 8.84
C GLY A 79 -4.25 1.65 10.09
N ASP A 80 -4.66 2.46 11.06
CA ASP A 80 -5.27 2.03 12.32
C ASP A 80 -6.43 1.04 12.18
N PRO A 81 -7.33 1.16 11.17
CA PRO A 81 -8.40 0.18 11.01
C PRO A 81 -7.90 -1.24 10.74
N SER A 82 -6.74 -1.42 10.07
CA SER A 82 -6.17 -2.76 9.85
C SER A 82 -5.58 -3.35 11.13
N ILE A 83 -5.01 -2.52 12.02
CA ILE A 83 -4.52 -2.92 13.34
C ILE A 83 -5.69 -3.30 14.24
N ARG A 84 -6.74 -2.47 14.28
CA ARG A 84 -7.97 -2.79 15.03
C ARG A 84 -8.63 -4.08 14.58
N LYS A 85 -8.60 -4.36 13.27
CA LYS A 85 -9.14 -5.62 12.73
C LYS A 85 -8.34 -6.83 13.24
N ALA A 86 -7.02 -6.77 13.25
CA ALA A 86 -6.18 -7.84 13.79
C ALA A 86 -6.45 -8.09 15.29
N LEU A 87 -6.60 -7.01 16.08
CA LEU A 87 -6.97 -7.11 17.50
C LEU A 87 -8.39 -7.66 17.71
N TYR A 88 -9.33 -7.25 16.88
CA TYR A 88 -10.69 -7.79 16.93
C TYR A 88 -10.69 -9.31 16.71
N GLU A 89 -9.99 -9.78 15.69
CA GLU A 89 -9.90 -11.21 15.39
C GLU A 89 -9.15 -11.99 16.50
N LEU A 90 -8.12 -11.39 17.11
CA LEU A 90 -7.47 -11.95 18.32
C LEU A 90 -8.46 -12.07 19.48
N ASN A 91 -9.25 -11.01 19.75
CA ASN A 91 -10.20 -10.98 20.85
C ASN A 91 -11.37 -11.94 20.66
N GLU A 92 -11.89 -12.09 19.43
CA GLU A 92 -12.88 -13.11 19.12
C GLU A 92 -12.35 -14.52 19.44
N ASN A 93 -11.09 -14.77 19.12
CA ASN A 93 -10.46 -16.06 19.39
C ASN A 93 -10.22 -16.28 20.88
N LEU A 94 -9.74 -15.27 21.63
CA LEU A 94 -9.59 -15.31 23.09
C LEU A 94 -10.92 -15.58 23.79
N PHE A 95 -11.97 -14.86 23.38
CA PHE A 95 -13.32 -15.05 23.93
C PHE A 95 -13.85 -16.46 23.68
N ALA A 96 -13.65 -16.99 22.46
CA ALA A 96 -14.11 -18.33 22.09
C ALA A 96 -13.48 -19.45 22.94
N ILE A 97 -12.26 -19.22 23.45
CA ILE A 97 -11.55 -20.18 24.33
C ILE A 97 -11.67 -19.84 25.83
N GLY A 98 -12.54 -18.87 26.17
CA GLY A 98 -12.82 -18.49 27.57
C GLY A 98 -11.69 -17.72 28.25
N ARG A 99 -10.89 -16.96 27.49
CA ARG A 99 -9.86 -16.06 28.01
C ARG A 99 -10.29 -14.60 27.98
N ASP A 100 -9.69 -13.79 28.84
CA ASP A 100 -9.88 -12.35 28.82
C ASP A 100 -9.36 -11.75 27.51
N THR A 101 -10.08 -10.73 27.04
CA THR A 101 -9.73 -10.00 25.81
C THR A 101 -8.68 -8.93 26.05
N VAL A 102 -7.92 -8.60 25.01
CA VAL A 102 -6.95 -7.50 24.96
C VAL A 102 -7.71 -6.18 24.78
N LEU A 103 -7.49 -5.23 25.69
CA LEU A 103 -8.13 -3.90 25.66
C LEU A 103 -7.20 -2.81 25.11
N THR A 104 -5.89 -2.98 25.30
CA THR A 104 -4.86 -2.01 24.91
C THR A 104 -3.71 -2.69 24.17
N LEU A 105 -3.02 -1.93 23.30
CA LEU A 105 -1.94 -2.47 22.47
C LEU A 105 -0.76 -3.01 23.30
N ASP A 106 -0.47 -2.43 24.46
CA ASP A 106 0.61 -2.83 25.36
C ASP A 106 0.34 -4.14 26.14
N GLN A 107 -0.86 -4.69 25.99
CA GLN A 107 -1.18 -6.05 26.50
C GLN A 107 -0.71 -7.18 25.56
N VAL A 108 -0.38 -6.87 24.32
CA VAL A 108 0.29 -7.83 23.42
C VAL A 108 1.80 -7.66 23.56
N ASP A 109 2.51 -8.78 23.68
CA ASP A 109 3.97 -8.73 23.84
C ASP A 109 4.64 -7.91 22.73
N PRO A 110 5.53 -6.96 23.05
CA PRO A 110 6.21 -6.10 22.08
C PRO A 110 6.89 -6.85 20.93
N SER A 111 7.36 -8.06 21.16
CA SER A 111 8.00 -8.88 20.13
C SER A 111 7.03 -9.37 19.05
N VAL A 112 5.72 -9.47 19.36
CA VAL A 112 4.68 -9.74 18.36
C VAL A 112 4.56 -8.54 17.42
N TRP A 113 4.44 -7.33 17.98
CA TRP A 113 4.41 -6.11 17.17
C TRP A 113 5.64 -5.97 16.30
N ARG A 114 6.83 -6.23 16.86
CA ARG A 114 8.08 -6.18 16.11
C ARG A 114 8.12 -7.17 14.95
N GLU A 115 7.71 -8.43 15.19
CA GLU A 115 7.67 -9.46 14.17
C GLU A 115 6.81 -9.04 12.96
N TYR A 116 5.58 -8.61 13.23
CA TYR A 116 4.64 -8.30 12.15
C TYR A 116 4.86 -6.92 11.53
N LEU A 117 5.26 -5.91 12.32
CA LEU A 117 5.53 -4.58 11.77
C LEU A 117 6.77 -4.58 10.86
N SER A 118 7.77 -5.40 11.15
CA SER A 118 8.96 -5.50 10.31
C SER A 118 8.72 -6.13 8.92
N MET A 119 7.54 -6.71 8.67
CA MET A 119 7.12 -7.15 7.33
C MET A 119 6.88 -5.99 6.36
N TYR A 120 6.62 -4.79 6.88
CA TYR A 120 6.28 -3.59 6.12
C TYR A 120 7.46 -2.65 5.88
N ILE A 121 8.66 -2.97 6.38
CA ILE A 121 9.85 -2.13 6.35
C ILE A 121 10.91 -2.73 5.43
N TYR A 122 11.55 -1.89 4.62
CA TYR A 122 12.62 -2.27 3.69
C TYR A 122 13.76 -1.25 3.76
N ASN A 123 15.01 -1.75 3.69
CA ASN A 123 16.24 -0.95 3.82
C ASN A 123 16.70 -0.33 2.49
N ASP A 124 15.78 -0.02 1.58
CA ASP A 124 16.07 0.64 0.32
C ASP A 124 14.86 1.45 -0.13
N THR A 125 15.05 2.42 -1.03
CA THR A 125 13.97 3.28 -1.52
C THR A 125 13.32 2.68 -2.75
N TYR A 126 12.12 2.13 -2.59
CA TYR A 126 11.31 1.56 -3.66
C TYR A 126 10.17 2.49 -3.99
N VAL A 127 10.10 2.98 -5.23
CA VAL A 127 9.01 3.83 -5.74
C VAL A 127 8.24 3.10 -6.83
N LEU A 128 6.98 3.44 -7.02
CA LEU A 128 6.04 2.74 -7.90
C LEU A 128 6.60 2.54 -9.33
N LYS A 129 7.32 3.53 -9.87
CA LYS A 129 7.86 3.49 -11.23
C LYS A 129 8.94 2.41 -11.42
N ASP A 130 9.64 2.00 -10.35
CA ASP A 130 10.75 1.05 -10.39
C ASP A 130 10.30 -0.38 -10.09
N ILE A 131 9.03 -0.57 -9.72
CA ILE A 131 8.45 -1.87 -9.37
C ILE A 131 7.82 -2.53 -10.61
N PRO A 132 8.12 -3.81 -10.88
CA PRO A 132 7.56 -4.52 -12.02
C PRO A 132 6.07 -4.81 -11.89
N GLN A 133 5.45 -5.12 -13.01
CA GLN A 133 4.03 -5.47 -13.06
C GLN A 133 3.72 -6.75 -12.27
N LEU A 134 2.64 -6.71 -11.52
CA LEU A 134 1.99 -7.85 -10.87
C LEU A 134 0.58 -8.02 -11.44
N ASP A 135 0.26 -9.23 -11.90
CA ASP A 135 -1.13 -9.62 -12.16
C ASP A 135 -1.42 -10.90 -11.36
N THR A 136 -2.21 -10.78 -10.31
CA THR A 136 -2.54 -11.89 -9.40
C THR A 136 -3.33 -13.02 -10.05
N LEU A 137 -3.92 -12.77 -11.23
CA LEU A 137 -4.62 -13.77 -12.04
C LEU A 137 -3.69 -14.39 -13.10
N ASN A 138 -2.52 -13.80 -13.34
CA ASN A 138 -1.59 -14.21 -14.39
C ASN A 138 -0.13 -14.08 -13.92
N MET A 139 0.17 -14.59 -12.74
CA MET A 139 1.48 -14.47 -12.10
C MET A 139 2.62 -15.17 -12.86
N ASN A 140 2.29 -16.11 -13.75
CA ASN A 140 3.31 -16.74 -14.62
C ASN A 140 3.92 -15.75 -15.63
N ILE A 141 3.20 -14.69 -15.99
CA ILE A 141 3.67 -13.65 -16.93
C ILE A 141 4.07 -12.39 -16.17
N PHE A 142 3.29 -11.99 -15.18
CA PHE A 142 3.50 -10.77 -14.38
C PHE A 142 3.58 -11.11 -12.90
N PRO A 143 4.73 -11.64 -12.43
CA PRO A 143 4.86 -12.14 -11.05
C PRO A 143 5.06 -11.05 -10.00
N GLY A 144 5.30 -9.79 -10.39
CA GLY A 144 5.89 -8.81 -9.47
C GLY A 144 7.36 -9.13 -9.18
N GLN A 145 7.85 -8.79 -8.01
CA GLN A 145 9.22 -9.07 -7.58
C GLN A 145 9.26 -9.48 -6.09
N GLY A 146 10.04 -10.52 -5.81
CA GLY A 146 10.30 -10.98 -4.44
C GLY A 146 11.27 -10.03 -3.71
N PHE A 147 10.96 -9.74 -2.45
CA PHE A 147 11.76 -8.94 -1.54
C PHE A 147 11.86 -9.61 -0.19
N ILE A 148 12.95 -9.35 0.52
CA ILE A 148 13.09 -9.73 1.93
C ILE A 148 12.80 -8.47 2.76
N SER A 149 11.81 -8.55 3.65
CA SER A 149 11.51 -7.46 4.57
C SER A 149 12.60 -7.28 5.63
N TYR A 150 12.56 -6.16 6.36
CA TYR A 150 13.46 -5.93 7.49
C TYR A 150 13.42 -7.06 8.53
N GLY A 151 12.26 -7.70 8.72
CA GLY A 151 12.07 -8.85 9.60
C GLY A 151 12.51 -10.20 8.99
N GLY A 152 13.04 -10.22 7.77
CA GLY A 152 13.49 -11.44 7.10
C GLY A 152 12.39 -12.26 6.43
N GLN A 153 11.15 -11.74 6.34
CA GLN A 153 10.06 -12.45 5.67
C GLN A 153 10.13 -12.30 4.15
N ASN A 154 9.75 -13.37 3.45
CA ASN A 154 9.60 -13.35 2.00
C ASN A 154 8.31 -12.62 1.62
N MET A 155 8.47 -11.51 0.92
CA MET A 155 7.38 -10.66 0.46
C MET A 155 7.43 -10.52 -1.07
N ASN A 156 6.33 -10.10 -1.67
CA ASN A 156 6.28 -9.70 -3.07
C ASN A 156 5.79 -8.25 -3.16
N ILE A 157 6.45 -7.45 -3.97
CA ILE A 157 6.00 -6.10 -4.30
C ILE A 157 5.76 -6.06 -5.80
N GLY A 158 4.59 -5.54 -6.22
CA GLY A 158 4.25 -5.47 -7.63
C GLY A 158 3.23 -4.40 -7.93
N VAL A 159 3.19 -3.94 -9.17
CA VAL A 159 2.23 -2.94 -9.65
C VAL A 159 1.15 -3.62 -10.45
N ASN A 160 -0.07 -3.59 -9.94
CA ASN A 160 -1.24 -4.03 -10.70
C ASN A 160 -1.64 -2.95 -11.69
N TYR A 161 -1.73 -3.33 -12.96
CA TYR A 161 -2.23 -2.48 -14.04
C TYR A 161 -3.69 -2.81 -14.24
N ASN A 162 -4.57 -1.90 -13.82
CA ASN A 162 -6.01 -2.11 -13.95
C ASN A 162 -6.46 -2.04 -15.41
N ASP A 163 -7.54 -2.72 -15.73
CA ASP A 163 -8.17 -2.62 -17.04
C ASP A 163 -9.02 -1.36 -17.15
N VAL A 164 -9.13 -0.80 -18.34
CA VAL A 164 -10.16 0.20 -18.65
C VAL A 164 -11.37 -0.53 -19.20
N ILE A 165 -12.51 -0.36 -18.55
CA ILE A 165 -13.79 -0.90 -18.98
C ILE A 165 -14.67 0.26 -19.41
N SER A 166 -15.06 0.29 -20.68
CA SER A 166 -16.04 1.22 -21.25
C SER A 166 -17.30 0.47 -21.65
N GLU A 167 -18.45 1.11 -21.52
CA GLU A 167 -19.74 0.56 -21.96
C GLU A 167 -20.37 1.52 -22.97
N ASN A 168 -20.77 1.02 -24.12
CA ASN A 168 -21.46 1.83 -25.12
C ASN A 168 -22.95 1.98 -24.80
N SER A 169 -23.64 2.84 -25.54
CA SER A 169 -25.08 3.11 -25.35
C SER A 169 -25.98 1.87 -25.55
N SER A 170 -25.45 0.78 -26.11
CA SER A 170 -26.13 -0.49 -26.31
C SER A 170 -25.83 -1.52 -25.20
N GLY A 171 -25.09 -1.14 -24.13
CA GLY A 171 -24.72 -2.02 -23.04
C GLY A 171 -23.57 -2.97 -23.35
N GLN A 172 -22.89 -2.83 -24.48
CA GLN A 172 -21.73 -3.64 -24.83
C GLN A 172 -20.49 -3.12 -24.12
N LYS A 173 -19.80 -4.00 -23.38
CA LYS A 173 -18.56 -3.69 -22.66
C LYS A 173 -17.35 -3.92 -23.55
N GLN A 174 -16.51 -2.90 -23.62
CA GLN A 174 -15.16 -2.99 -24.18
C GLN A 174 -14.15 -2.97 -23.07
N VAL A 175 -13.24 -3.91 -23.04
CA VAL A 175 -12.16 -4.01 -22.04
C VAL A 175 -10.83 -3.77 -22.72
N VAL A 176 -10.10 -2.76 -22.27
CA VAL A 176 -8.71 -2.53 -22.68
C VAL A 176 -7.82 -2.96 -21.52
N LYS A 177 -7.13 -4.08 -21.74
CA LYS A 177 -6.27 -4.68 -20.73
C LYS A 177 -5.12 -3.77 -20.36
N TYR A 178 -4.85 -3.67 -19.04
CA TYR A 178 -3.70 -2.97 -18.45
C TYR A 178 -3.61 -1.47 -18.79
N ALA A 179 -4.69 -0.84 -19.28
CA ALA A 179 -4.71 0.56 -19.71
C ALA A 179 -5.18 1.53 -18.61
N GLY A 180 -5.63 1.00 -17.47
CA GLY A 180 -6.15 1.78 -16.36
C GLY A 180 -5.07 2.24 -15.37
N TYR A 181 -5.52 2.69 -14.20
CA TYR A 181 -4.62 3.16 -13.16
C TYR A 181 -3.72 2.04 -12.62
N ARG A 182 -2.55 2.44 -12.18
CA ARG A 182 -1.55 1.56 -11.58
C ARG A 182 -1.69 1.58 -10.08
N GLN A 183 -1.76 0.41 -9.46
CA GLN A 183 -1.87 0.26 -8.02
C GLN A 183 -0.74 -0.61 -7.50
N LEU A 184 0.03 -0.09 -6.56
CA LEU A 184 1.07 -0.85 -5.88
C LEU A 184 0.45 -1.84 -4.91
N PHE A 185 1.02 -3.03 -4.82
CA PHE A 185 0.66 -4.07 -3.87
C PHE A 185 1.88 -4.50 -3.08
N LEU A 186 1.70 -4.65 -1.78
CA LEU A 186 2.57 -5.44 -0.92
C LEU A 186 1.88 -6.77 -0.66
N SER A 187 2.60 -7.88 -0.86
CA SER A 187 2.01 -9.21 -0.70
C SER A 187 2.88 -10.10 0.19
N TYR A 188 2.26 -10.78 1.12
CA TYR A 188 2.92 -11.79 1.94
C TYR A 188 2.88 -13.14 1.25
N ILE A 189 4.03 -13.80 1.12
CA ILE A 189 4.18 -15.11 0.50
C ILE A 189 3.99 -16.17 1.58
N LEU A 190 2.86 -16.89 1.53
CA LEU A 190 2.55 -17.99 2.45
C LEU A 190 3.33 -19.27 2.11
N ASP A 191 3.48 -19.53 0.82
CA ASP A 191 4.19 -20.72 0.31
C ASP A 191 5.14 -20.31 -0.82
N ILE A 192 6.42 -20.22 -0.51
CA ILE A 192 7.46 -19.85 -1.47
C ILE A 192 7.68 -20.94 -2.55
N SER A 193 7.31 -22.18 -2.25
CA SER A 193 7.46 -23.30 -3.21
C SER A 193 6.40 -23.24 -4.30
N ASN A 194 5.34 -22.46 -4.11
CA ASN A 194 4.16 -22.46 -4.99
C ASN A 194 3.53 -21.07 -5.17
N VAL A 195 4.36 -20.04 -5.33
CA VAL A 195 3.95 -18.61 -5.37
C VAL A 195 2.90 -18.32 -6.45
N GLY A 196 2.87 -19.09 -7.54
CA GLY A 196 1.89 -18.92 -8.64
C GLY A 196 0.52 -19.56 -8.38
N SER A 197 0.32 -20.30 -7.29
CA SER A 197 -0.95 -20.94 -7.00
C SER A 197 -1.93 -20.01 -6.27
N PHE A 198 -3.23 -20.29 -6.47
CA PHE A 198 -4.28 -19.58 -5.74
C PHE A 198 -4.10 -19.76 -4.23
N GLY A 199 -4.12 -18.65 -3.49
CA GLY A 199 -3.99 -18.65 -2.02
C GLY A 199 -2.55 -18.73 -1.50
N SER A 200 -1.53 -18.81 -2.37
CA SER A 200 -0.12 -18.81 -1.94
C SER A 200 0.39 -17.44 -1.48
N ILE A 201 -0.33 -16.38 -1.80
CA ILE A 201 -0.01 -15.00 -1.41
C ILE A 201 -1.23 -14.27 -0.84
N ILE A 202 -0.98 -13.38 0.11
CA ILE A 202 -2.00 -12.46 0.65
C ILE A 202 -1.61 -11.04 0.25
N ASN A 203 -2.49 -10.37 -0.49
CA ASN A 203 -2.24 -9.05 -1.06
C ASN A 203 -2.76 -7.93 -0.16
N ALA A 204 -1.94 -6.89 0.04
CA ALA A 204 -2.32 -5.61 0.62
C ALA A 204 -2.16 -4.52 -0.44
N PRO A 205 -3.25 -4.00 -1.02
CA PRO A 205 -3.18 -2.90 -1.96
C PRO A 205 -2.78 -1.60 -1.27
N VAL A 206 -2.05 -0.76 -1.99
CA VAL A 206 -1.68 0.59 -1.56
C VAL A 206 -2.77 1.56 -1.97
N ALA A 207 -3.20 2.41 -1.04
CA ALA A 207 -4.13 3.51 -1.28
C ALA A 207 -3.41 4.75 -1.79
N SER A 208 -2.23 5.05 -1.22
CA SER A 208 -1.40 6.19 -1.59
C SER A 208 0.06 5.77 -1.68
N SER A 209 0.64 5.86 -2.87
CA SER A 209 2.04 5.49 -3.12
C SER A 209 2.95 6.72 -3.20
N ASP A 210 4.24 6.49 -3.04
CA ASP A 210 5.32 7.45 -3.29
C ASP A 210 5.26 8.74 -2.46
N ILE A 211 4.79 8.65 -1.19
CA ILE A 211 4.91 9.77 -0.24
C ILE A 211 6.38 9.91 0.12
N ARG A 212 7.04 10.87 -0.46
CA ARG A 212 8.48 11.11 -0.29
C ARG A 212 8.74 11.93 0.95
N THR A 213 9.51 11.38 1.86
CA THR A 213 10.01 12.02 3.07
C THR A 213 11.49 12.37 2.92
N THR A 214 12.08 13.06 3.88
CA THR A 214 13.49 13.44 3.84
C THR A 214 14.44 12.24 3.94
N ASN A 215 14.01 11.13 4.58
CA ASN A 215 14.83 9.95 4.80
C ASN A 215 14.32 8.68 4.09
N GLY A 216 13.21 8.75 3.34
CA GLY A 216 12.67 7.55 2.69
C GLY A 216 11.37 7.77 1.93
N VAL A 217 10.64 6.69 1.75
CA VAL A 217 9.34 6.72 1.06
C VAL A 217 8.28 5.94 1.86
N ILE A 218 7.06 6.47 1.89
CA ILE A 218 5.90 5.81 2.52
C ILE A 218 4.90 5.42 1.42
N HIS A 219 4.36 4.21 1.57
CA HIS A 219 3.20 3.72 0.82
C HIS A 219 2.09 3.40 1.81
N ALA A 220 1.05 4.24 1.89
CA ALA A 220 -0.08 4.01 2.79
C ALA A 220 -0.97 2.89 2.25
N LEU A 221 -1.20 1.85 3.05
CA LEU A 221 -2.00 0.69 2.67
C LEU A 221 -3.50 0.99 2.72
N GLU A 222 -4.27 0.34 1.84
CA GLU A 222 -5.72 0.40 1.85
C GLU A 222 -6.28 -0.45 3.01
N TYR A 223 -6.75 0.19 4.07
CA TYR A 223 -7.18 -0.47 5.31
C TYR A 223 -8.39 -1.41 5.14
N ARG A 224 -9.28 -1.17 4.17
CA ARG A 224 -10.48 -1.99 3.95
C ARG A 224 -10.15 -3.41 3.48
N ARG A 225 -9.06 -3.55 2.72
CA ARG A 225 -8.64 -4.79 2.08
C ARG A 225 -7.40 -5.39 2.72
N HIS A 226 -7.02 -4.91 3.91
CA HIS A 226 -5.84 -5.37 4.62
C HIS A 226 -6.15 -5.60 6.11
N THR A 227 -5.61 -6.69 6.67
CA THR A 227 -5.52 -6.95 8.09
C THR A 227 -4.05 -6.90 8.48
N PHE A 228 -3.71 -6.18 9.56
CA PHE A 228 -2.33 -6.10 10.04
C PHE A 228 -1.73 -7.49 10.26
N GLY A 229 -0.50 -7.69 9.79
CA GLY A 229 0.19 -8.98 9.84
C GLY A 229 -0.22 -9.96 8.74
N PHE A 230 -1.08 -9.56 7.79
CA PHE A 230 -1.56 -10.35 6.65
C PHE A 230 -2.38 -11.58 7.03
N SER A 231 -1.84 -12.47 7.87
CA SER A 231 -2.49 -13.72 8.32
C SER A 231 -2.91 -13.60 9.78
N SER A 232 -4.22 -13.48 10.01
CA SER A 232 -4.77 -13.43 11.37
C SER A 232 -4.43 -14.68 12.19
N ALA A 233 -4.46 -15.85 11.56
CA ALA A 233 -4.10 -17.09 12.23
C ALA A 233 -2.64 -17.07 12.73
N ASN A 234 -1.71 -16.59 11.91
CA ASN A 234 -0.32 -16.48 12.30
C ASN A 234 -0.12 -15.43 13.40
N PHE A 235 -0.79 -14.28 13.29
CA PHE A 235 -0.75 -13.23 14.31
C PHE A 235 -1.27 -13.73 15.66
N ILE A 236 -2.43 -14.40 15.68
CA ILE A 236 -3.03 -14.99 16.88
C ILE A 236 -2.10 -16.03 17.50
N ASN A 237 -1.54 -16.95 16.70
CA ASN A 237 -0.61 -17.97 17.18
C ASN A 237 0.67 -17.34 17.76
N SER A 238 1.19 -16.29 17.15
CA SER A 238 2.35 -15.56 17.68
C SER A 238 2.01 -14.87 19.00
N ALA A 239 0.84 -14.21 19.11
CA ALA A 239 0.39 -13.60 20.35
C ALA A 239 0.22 -14.62 21.48
N TYR A 240 -0.27 -15.83 21.18
CA TYR A 240 -0.33 -16.91 22.19
C TYR A 240 1.02 -17.44 22.61
N SER A 241 1.94 -17.61 21.66
CA SER A 241 3.25 -18.20 21.95
C SER A 241 4.19 -17.24 22.67
N LYS A 242 4.13 -15.95 22.37
CA LYS A 242 4.99 -14.91 22.96
C LYS A 242 4.39 -14.30 24.22
N GLY A 243 3.07 -14.22 24.29
CA GLY A 243 2.35 -13.85 25.49
C GLY A 243 1.38 -12.66 25.31
N ILE A 244 0.33 -12.71 26.13
CA ILE A 244 -0.61 -11.63 26.37
C ILE A 244 -0.44 -11.21 27.82
N ILE A 245 -0.20 -9.93 28.06
CA ILE A 245 0.05 -9.35 29.36
C ILE A 245 -1.28 -8.93 29.97
N TYR A 246 -1.80 -9.73 30.90
CA TYR A 246 -2.98 -9.36 31.66
C TYR A 246 -2.54 -8.50 32.86
N LYS A 247 -3.06 -7.28 32.93
CA LYS A 247 -2.81 -6.35 34.06
C LYS A 247 -3.93 -6.42 35.06
#